data_ed6deef3d4354cf765db92709d65ab9c
#
_entry.id   ed6deef3d4354cf765db92709d65ab9c
#
_cell.length_a   1.000
_cell.length_b   1.000
_cell.length_c   1.000
_cell.angle_alpha   90.00
_cell.angle_beta   90.00
_cell.angle_gamma   90.00
#
_symmetry.space_group_name_H-M   'P 1'
#
loop_
_entity.id
_entity.type
_entity.pdbx_description
1 polymer ?
#
loop_
_entity_poly.entity_id
_entity_poly.type
_entity_poly.pdbx_seq_one_letter_code
_entity_poly.pdbx_strand_id
1 'polypeptide(L)'
;MPKIYLSPSTQESNPYITGSGSEEYNMNRLADALEPYLYANGIRFVRNTPDMTAASSIAQANRLGGFDFYLALHSNAAAPDNSGSVRGVLVFYYPTSAEGKRAAELFAANLKRVYPLPDLVRTVPTTALGEGRQPK
;
A
#
# COMPACT_ATOMS: atom_id res chain seq x y z
N MET A 1 -11.48 13.22 -14.06
CA MET A 1 -11.44 12.91 -12.63
C MET A 1 -10.51 11.75 -12.40
N PRO A 2 -9.52 11.89 -11.54
CA PRO A 2 -8.59 10.80 -11.28
C PRO A 2 -9.31 9.59 -10.70
N LYS A 3 -8.80 8.40 -11.05
CA LYS A 3 -9.35 7.13 -10.62
C LYS A 3 -8.22 6.18 -10.20
N ILE A 4 -8.29 5.66 -9.00
CA ILE A 4 -7.30 4.73 -8.47
C ILE A 4 -7.88 3.34 -8.22
N TYR A 5 -6.99 2.34 -8.24
CA TYR A 5 -7.28 1.04 -7.68
C TYR A 5 -6.66 0.96 -6.29
N LEU A 6 -7.50 0.77 -5.27
CA LEU A 6 -7.07 0.71 -3.87
C LEU A 6 -6.98 -0.75 -3.43
N SER A 7 -5.78 -1.18 -3.08
CA SER A 7 -5.49 -2.58 -2.77
C SER A 7 -4.88 -2.72 -1.36
N PRO A 8 -5.69 -2.65 -0.29
CA PRO A 8 -5.21 -3.06 1.02
C PRO A 8 -4.85 -4.55 1.04
N SER A 9 -3.88 -4.91 1.86
CA SER A 9 -3.41 -6.28 2.00
C SER A 9 -4.55 -7.27 2.28
N THR A 10 -4.42 -8.45 1.71
CA THR A 10 -5.33 -9.59 1.93
C THR A 10 -4.65 -10.73 2.72
N GLN A 11 -3.58 -10.41 3.44
CA GLN A 11 -2.78 -11.39 4.19
C GLN A 11 -3.30 -11.59 5.62
N GLU A 12 -4.35 -12.39 5.78
CA GLU A 12 -4.84 -12.79 7.11
C GLU A 12 -3.82 -13.60 7.90
N SER A 13 -2.98 -14.36 7.20
CA SER A 13 -1.97 -15.23 7.80
C SER A 13 -0.75 -14.48 8.37
N ASN A 14 -0.73 -13.15 8.31
CA ASN A 14 0.32 -12.31 8.88
C ASN A 14 -0.17 -11.56 10.12
N PRO A 15 -0.32 -12.24 11.28
CA PRO A 15 -0.78 -11.61 12.51
C PRO A 15 0.31 -10.71 13.11
N TYR A 16 -0.13 -9.63 13.77
CA TYR A 16 0.80 -8.81 14.53
C TYR A 16 1.19 -9.47 15.86
N ILE A 17 2.44 -9.35 16.23
CA ILE A 17 3.00 -9.92 17.48
C ILE A 17 2.26 -9.41 18.71
N THR A 18 1.79 -8.19 18.67
CA THR A 18 1.06 -7.55 19.78
C THR A 18 -0.38 -8.05 19.97
N GLY A 19 -0.85 -8.98 19.14
CA GLY A 19 -2.24 -9.44 19.15
C GLY A 19 -3.27 -8.44 18.66
N SER A 20 -2.84 -7.34 18.03
CA SER A 20 -3.72 -6.28 17.51
C SER A 20 -4.24 -6.55 16.09
N GLY A 21 -4.49 -7.79 15.75
CA GLY A 21 -5.02 -8.22 14.46
C GLY A 21 -3.95 -8.66 13.46
N SER A 22 -4.35 -8.78 12.20
CA SER A 22 -3.49 -9.15 11.09
C SER A 22 -3.12 -7.94 10.23
N GLU A 23 -2.22 -8.15 9.28
CA GLU A 23 -1.93 -7.17 8.24
C GLU A 23 -3.19 -6.81 7.47
N GLU A 24 -3.98 -7.80 7.02
CA GLU A 24 -5.24 -7.57 6.34
C GLU A 24 -6.18 -6.69 7.16
N TYR A 25 -6.44 -7.04 8.41
CA TYR A 25 -7.33 -6.29 9.29
C TYR A 25 -6.91 -4.82 9.41
N ASN A 26 -5.65 -4.56 9.67
CA ASN A 26 -5.16 -3.19 9.88
C ASN A 26 -5.07 -2.38 8.58
N MET A 27 -4.70 -3.02 7.45
CA MET A 27 -4.66 -2.31 6.17
C MET A 27 -6.05 -2.02 5.62
N ASN A 28 -7.05 -2.85 5.91
CA ASN A 28 -8.43 -2.53 5.60
C ASN A 28 -8.95 -1.36 6.44
N ARG A 29 -8.60 -1.27 7.72
CA ARG A 29 -8.91 -0.09 8.55
C ARG A 29 -8.27 1.19 8.00
N LEU A 30 -7.03 1.09 7.52
CA LEU A 30 -6.35 2.23 6.88
C LEU A 30 -7.08 2.65 5.60
N ALA A 31 -7.48 1.68 4.77
CA ALA A 31 -8.25 1.96 3.56
C ALA A 31 -9.61 2.60 3.89
N ASP A 32 -10.31 2.11 4.91
CA ASP A 32 -11.58 2.70 5.38
C ASP A 32 -11.40 4.17 5.79
N ALA A 33 -10.30 4.48 6.48
CA ALA A 33 -9.98 5.84 6.90
C ALA A 33 -9.59 6.74 5.71
N LEU A 34 -9.04 6.16 4.64
CA LEU A 34 -8.62 6.89 3.45
C LEU A 34 -9.80 7.26 2.52
N GLU A 35 -10.82 6.42 2.44
CA GLU A 35 -11.95 6.59 1.51
C GLU A 35 -12.63 7.96 1.60
N PRO A 36 -12.96 8.50 2.80
CA PRO A 36 -13.57 9.84 2.89
C PRO A 36 -12.70 10.94 2.28
N TYR A 37 -11.38 10.83 2.40
CA TYR A 37 -10.44 11.80 1.80
C TYR A 37 -10.40 11.68 0.28
N LEU A 38 -10.49 10.47 -0.26
CA LEU A 38 -10.59 10.26 -1.71
C LEU A 38 -11.86 10.91 -2.26
N TYR A 39 -13.00 10.68 -1.63
CA TYR A 39 -14.26 11.31 -2.02
C TYR A 39 -14.21 12.83 -1.92
N ALA A 40 -13.69 13.37 -0.83
CA ALA A 40 -13.59 14.81 -0.61
C ALA A 40 -12.71 15.52 -1.66
N ASN A 41 -11.75 14.80 -2.23
CA ASN A 41 -10.84 15.31 -3.27
C ASN A 41 -11.26 14.93 -4.70
N GLY A 42 -12.45 14.38 -4.90
CA GLY A 42 -12.96 14.01 -6.21
C GLY A 42 -12.22 12.84 -6.88
N ILE A 43 -11.53 12.02 -6.08
CA ILE A 43 -10.80 10.84 -6.56
C ILE A 43 -11.73 9.64 -6.52
N ARG A 44 -12.03 9.07 -7.69
CA ARG A 44 -12.78 7.82 -7.79
C ARG A 44 -11.88 6.64 -7.51
N PHE A 45 -12.44 5.58 -6.96
CA PHE A 45 -11.66 4.35 -6.73
C PHE A 45 -12.51 3.09 -6.90
N VAL A 46 -11.80 2.01 -7.17
CA VAL A 46 -12.28 0.62 -6.99
C VAL A 46 -11.36 0.01 -5.95
N ARG A 47 -11.94 -0.72 -5.01
CA ARG A 47 -11.20 -1.40 -3.94
C ARG A 47 -11.31 -2.90 -4.10
N ASN A 48 -10.23 -3.63 -3.82
CA ASN A 48 -10.29 -5.09 -3.71
C ASN A 48 -11.13 -5.51 -2.49
N THR A 49 -11.49 -6.79 -2.45
CA THR A 49 -12.21 -7.38 -1.32
C THR A 49 -11.29 -8.33 -0.54
N PRO A 50 -11.54 -8.56 0.77
CA PRO A 50 -10.66 -9.39 1.61
C PRO A 50 -10.51 -10.84 1.15
N ASP A 51 -11.47 -11.39 0.41
CA ASP A 51 -11.44 -12.73 -0.15
C ASP A 51 -10.55 -12.86 -1.40
N MET A 52 -10.06 -11.75 -1.92
CA MET A 52 -9.13 -11.73 -3.05
C MET A 52 -7.69 -12.01 -2.60
N THR A 53 -6.84 -12.34 -3.57
CA THR A 53 -5.39 -12.37 -3.39
C THR A 53 -4.75 -11.13 -4.00
N ALA A 54 -3.47 -10.90 -3.71
CA ALA A 54 -2.71 -9.85 -4.38
C ALA A 54 -2.74 -10.02 -5.91
N ALA A 55 -2.53 -11.26 -6.38
CA ALA A 55 -2.56 -11.58 -7.82
C ALA A 55 -3.93 -11.32 -8.44
N SER A 56 -5.02 -11.70 -7.78
CA SER A 56 -6.38 -11.46 -8.30
C SER A 56 -6.76 -9.98 -8.24
N SER A 57 -6.25 -9.22 -7.28
CA SER A 57 -6.43 -7.76 -7.21
C SER A 57 -5.78 -7.06 -8.41
N ILE A 58 -4.54 -7.43 -8.75
CA ILE A 58 -3.86 -6.90 -9.93
C ILE A 58 -4.58 -7.31 -11.22
N ALA A 59 -5.01 -8.58 -11.32
CA ALA A 59 -5.77 -9.05 -12.47
C ALA A 59 -7.10 -8.29 -12.65
N GLN A 60 -7.79 -8.00 -11.56
CA GLN A 60 -9.00 -7.18 -11.60
C GLN A 60 -8.71 -5.75 -12.08
N ALA A 61 -7.68 -5.11 -11.53
CA ALA A 61 -7.28 -3.78 -11.93
C ALA A 61 -6.95 -3.72 -13.43
N ASN A 62 -6.17 -4.67 -13.92
CA ASN A 62 -5.81 -4.76 -15.34
C ASN A 62 -7.03 -5.00 -16.24
N ARG A 63 -7.96 -5.86 -15.83
CA ARG A 63 -9.18 -6.17 -16.56
C ARG A 63 -10.13 -4.96 -16.67
N LEU A 64 -10.30 -4.24 -15.56
CA LEU A 64 -11.17 -3.07 -15.51
C LEU A 64 -10.54 -1.88 -16.25
N GLY A 65 -9.24 -1.70 -16.12
CA GLY A 65 -8.49 -0.63 -16.77
C GLY A 65 -8.91 0.79 -16.34
N GLY A 66 -8.29 1.77 -16.97
CA GLY A 66 -8.65 3.18 -16.77
C GLY A 66 -8.34 3.73 -15.40
N PHE A 67 -7.35 3.16 -14.72
CA PHE A 67 -6.81 3.70 -13.47
C PHE A 67 -5.57 4.53 -13.74
N ASP A 68 -5.51 5.69 -13.10
CA ASP A 68 -4.33 6.56 -13.14
C ASP A 68 -3.25 6.05 -12.17
N PHE A 69 -3.66 5.26 -11.16
CA PHE A 69 -2.77 4.78 -10.11
C PHE A 69 -3.28 3.50 -9.44
N TYR A 70 -2.37 2.58 -9.15
CA TYR A 70 -2.62 1.40 -8.31
C TYR A 70 -1.94 1.62 -6.96
N LEU A 71 -2.72 1.74 -5.89
CA LEU A 71 -2.22 1.97 -4.53
C LEU A 71 -2.39 0.71 -3.69
N ALA A 72 -1.28 0.04 -3.41
CA ALA A 72 -1.23 -1.07 -2.47
C ALA A 72 -0.87 -0.58 -1.06
N LEU A 73 -1.56 -1.10 -0.07
CA LEU A 73 -1.32 -0.81 1.34
C LEU A 73 -0.92 -2.11 2.05
N HIS A 74 0.31 -2.14 2.56
CA HIS A 74 0.88 -3.27 3.25
C HIS A 74 1.49 -2.86 4.59
N SER A 75 1.61 -3.80 5.50
CA SER A 75 2.41 -3.65 6.70
C SER A 75 3.20 -4.94 6.93
N ASN A 76 4.44 -4.79 7.36
CA ASN A 76 5.29 -5.92 7.69
C ASN A 76 5.24 -6.20 9.19
N ALA A 77 5.29 -7.48 9.57
CA ALA A 77 5.53 -7.90 10.93
C ALA A 77 7.03 -8.16 11.11
N ALA A 78 7.62 -7.61 12.17
CA ALA A 78 8.97 -7.96 12.55
C ALA A 78 9.00 -9.38 13.14
N ALA A 79 10.12 -10.08 12.99
CA ALA A 79 10.34 -11.31 13.74
C ALA A 79 10.28 -11.05 15.24
N PRO A 80 9.89 -12.03 16.10
CA PRO A 80 9.75 -11.83 17.55
C PRO A 80 10.97 -11.19 18.19
N ASP A 81 12.17 -11.61 17.79
CA ASP A 81 13.44 -11.11 18.33
C ASP A 81 13.72 -9.63 17.97
N ASN A 82 13.06 -9.11 16.94
CA ASN A 82 13.20 -7.74 16.47
C ASN A 82 11.97 -6.88 16.75
N SER A 83 11.03 -7.38 17.54
CA SER A 83 9.82 -6.64 17.88
C SER A 83 10.14 -5.30 18.52
N GLY A 84 9.56 -4.23 17.98
CA GLY A 84 9.77 -2.87 18.44
C GLY A 84 11.04 -2.18 17.97
N SER A 85 12.01 -2.92 17.39
CA SER A 85 13.26 -2.35 16.87
C SER A 85 13.20 -2.02 15.37
N VAL A 86 12.33 -2.68 14.61
CA VAL A 86 12.13 -2.43 13.18
C VAL A 86 10.95 -1.49 13.00
N ARG A 87 11.22 -0.30 12.47
CA ARG A 87 10.24 0.76 12.26
C ARG A 87 10.50 1.46 10.93
N GLY A 88 9.50 2.15 10.43
CA GLY A 88 9.64 3.00 9.27
C GLY A 88 8.49 2.86 8.30
N VAL A 89 8.54 3.68 7.26
CA VAL A 89 7.61 3.64 6.13
C VAL A 89 8.42 3.51 4.85
N LEU A 90 8.10 2.51 4.06
CA LEU A 90 8.72 2.28 2.75
C LEU A 90 7.69 2.51 1.66
N VAL A 91 8.01 3.36 0.71
CA VAL A 91 7.19 3.60 -0.47
C VAL A 91 7.89 2.97 -1.66
N PHE A 92 7.39 1.83 -2.07
CA PHE A 92 7.94 1.05 -3.18
C PHE A 92 7.44 1.56 -4.53
N TYR A 93 8.29 1.51 -5.53
CA TYR A 93 7.93 1.78 -6.91
C TYR A 93 8.71 0.88 -7.87
N TYR A 94 8.16 0.69 -9.08
CA TYR A 94 8.86 -0.12 -10.09
C TYR A 94 10.03 0.67 -10.71
N PRO A 95 11.24 0.09 -10.80
CA PRO A 95 12.46 0.85 -11.11
C PRO A 95 12.45 1.60 -12.44
N THR A 96 11.74 1.08 -13.45
CA THR A 96 11.65 1.70 -14.77
C THR A 96 10.46 2.64 -14.94
N SER A 97 9.62 2.80 -13.91
CA SER A 97 8.48 3.70 -13.92
C SER A 97 8.86 5.09 -13.42
N ALA A 98 9.02 6.04 -14.31
CA ALA A 98 9.29 7.44 -13.94
C ALA A 98 8.11 8.06 -13.18
N GLU A 99 6.89 7.72 -13.57
CA GLU A 99 5.68 8.21 -12.90
C GLU A 99 5.51 7.56 -11.52
N GLY A 100 5.76 6.25 -11.41
CA GLY A 100 5.76 5.55 -10.14
C GLY A 100 6.80 6.12 -9.16
N LYS A 101 7.99 6.44 -9.65
CA LYS A 101 9.02 7.09 -8.84
C LYS A 101 8.55 8.45 -8.32
N ARG A 102 7.99 9.28 -9.20
CA ARG A 102 7.50 10.62 -8.83
C ARG A 102 6.37 10.52 -7.80
N ALA A 103 5.44 9.60 -7.98
CA ALA A 103 4.37 9.34 -7.02
C ALA A 103 4.94 8.89 -5.66
N ALA A 104 5.89 7.96 -5.66
CA ALA A 104 6.53 7.47 -4.44
C ALA A 104 7.26 8.60 -3.68
N GLU A 105 7.96 9.47 -4.39
CA GLU A 105 8.63 10.65 -3.80
C GLU A 105 7.61 11.61 -3.17
N LEU A 106 6.47 11.83 -3.83
CA LEU A 106 5.39 12.67 -3.30
C LEU A 106 4.77 12.07 -2.04
N PHE A 107 4.47 10.78 -2.04
CA PHE A 107 3.98 10.06 -0.86
C PHE A 107 4.99 10.15 0.30
N ALA A 108 6.26 9.87 0.04
CA ALA A 108 7.30 9.92 1.06
C ALA A 108 7.46 11.33 1.66
N ALA A 109 7.45 12.37 0.82
CA ALA A 109 7.55 13.75 1.28
C ALA A 109 6.40 14.13 2.22
N ASN A 110 5.17 13.72 1.93
CA ASN A 110 4.02 13.98 2.79
C ASN A 110 4.03 13.13 4.06
N LEU A 111 4.41 11.86 3.96
CA LEU A 111 4.53 10.96 5.12
C LEU A 111 5.60 11.45 6.11
N LYS A 112 6.72 12.00 5.64
CA LYS A 112 7.75 12.60 6.50
C LYS A 112 7.22 13.73 7.38
N ARG A 113 6.17 14.42 6.94
CA ARG A 113 5.58 15.53 7.70
C ARG A 113 4.78 15.08 8.91
N VAL A 114 4.30 13.83 8.91
CA VAL A 114 3.38 13.31 9.93
C VAL A 114 3.93 12.10 10.69
N TYR A 115 4.89 11.38 10.10
CA TYR A 115 5.49 10.22 10.75
C TYR A 115 6.47 10.66 11.84
N PRO A 116 6.39 10.08 13.06
CA PRO A 116 7.20 10.53 14.20
C PRO A 116 8.71 10.41 14.00
N LEU A 117 9.15 9.54 13.09
CA LEU A 117 10.55 9.29 12.77
C LEU A 117 10.80 9.53 11.28
N PRO A 118 10.82 10.78 10.81
CA PRO A 118 10.84 11.11 9.38
C PRO A 118 12.03 10.55 8.62
N ASP A 119 13.17 10.35 9.27
CA ASP A 119 14.36 9.75 8.66
C ASP A 119 14.18 8.27 8.29
N LEU A 120 13.15 7.62 8.83
CA LEU A 120 12.78 6.25 8.51
C LEU A 120 11.70 6.15 7.42
N VAL A 121 11.35 7.25 6.78
CA VAL A 121 10.47 7.27 5.60
C VAL A 121 11.34 7.32 4.35
N ARG A 122 11.24 6.30 3.50
CA ARG A 122 12.10 6.15 2.31
C ARG A 122 11.32 5.67 1.10
N THR A 123 11.82 6.04 -0.08
CA THR A 123 11.39 5.43 -1.35
C THR A 123 12.34 4.29 -1.71
N VAL A 124 11.80 3.20 -2.26
CA VAL A 124 12.58 2.00 -2.59
C VAL A 124 12.20 1.50 -3.98
N PRO A 125 13.12 1.52 -4.96
CA PRO A 125 12.89 0.85 -6.23
C PRO A 125 12.96 -0.67 -6.03
N THR A 126 11.98 -1.41 -6.55
CA THR A 126 11.98 -2.86 -6.44
C THR A 126 11.21 -3.54 -7.55
N THR A 127 11.70 -4.70 -7.98
CA THR A 127 10.98 -5.66 -8.81
C THR A 127 10.38 -6.78 -7.98
N ALA A 128 10.80 -6.91 -6.73
CA ALA A 128 10.39 -7.96 -5.79
C ALA A 128 9.23 -7.47 -4.91
N LEU A 129 8.18 -6.94 -5.53
CA LEU A 129 6.95 -6.67 -4.80
C LEU A 129 6.31 -8.01 -4.44
N GLY A 130 5.88 -8.18 -3.20
CA GLY A 130 5.27 -9.41 -2.68
C GLY A 130 4.04 -9.87 -3.47
N GLU A 131 3.51 -9.03 -4.32
CA GLU A 131 2.42 -9.33 -5.23
C GLU A 131 2.86 -10.03 -6.53
N GLY A 132 4.16 -10.25 -6.73
CA GLY A 132 4.72 -11.09 -7.80
C GLY A 132 4.45 -10.66 -9.25
N ARG A 133 3.62 -9.65 -9.47
CA ARG A 133 3.27 -9.10 -10.79
C ARG A 133 3.02 -7.61 -10.71
N GLN A 134 3.36 -6.92 -11.78
CA GLN A 134 3.12 -5.48 -11.88
C GLN A 134 1.75 -5.20 -12.50
N PRO A 135 0.99 -4.22 -11.99
CA PRO A 135 -0.14 -3.64 -12.70
C PRO A 135 0.35 -3.04 -14.03
N LYS A 136 -0.46 -3.18 -15.06
CA LYS A 136 -0.17 -2.57 -16.38
C LYS A 136 -0.60 -1.13 -16.42
#